data_5555a2bdac403bba7816d89714fa7605
#
_entry.id   5555a2bdac403bba7816d89714fa7605
#
_cell.length_a   1.000
_cell.length_b   1.000
_cell.length_c   1.000
_cell.angle_alpha   90.00
_cell.angle_beta   90.00
_cell.angle_gamma   90.00
#
_symmetry.space_group_name_H-M   'P 1'
#
loop_
_entity.id
_entity.type
_entity.pdbx_description
1 polymer ?
#
loop_
_entity_poly.entity_id
_entity_poly.type
_entity_poly.pdbx_seq_one_letter_code
_entity_poly.pdbx_strand_id
1 'polypeptide(L)'
;MKTGIATALIALVMPVCVFATTLRLSTDIDLLVLDGKKVSSSLLRGADSIELDNGPHQLVFRVEKSIGLTNHEQRMYISPPLIVSFNTRQISQVNITLPRLETEKESAAFDASPRIELLDGDAMPIPAKLDILALTTSPKGPDYEAAT
;
A
#
# COMPACT_ATOMS: atom_id res chain seq x y z
N MET A 1 29.21 42.97 -24.09
CA MET A 1 28.02 43.03 -24.94
C MET A 1 27.21 41.76 -24.97
N LYS A 2 27.83 40.60 -24.90
CA LYS A 2 27.15 39.35 -25.10
C LYS A 2 27.17 38.45 -23.88
N THR A 3 27.61 38.97 -22.77
CA THR A 3 27.80 38.21 -21.55
C THR A 3 26.51 37.99 -20.74
N GLY A 4 25.44 38.74 -21.02
CA GLY A 4 24.20 38.61 -20.28
C GLY A 4 23.34 37.39 -20.63
N ILE A 5 23.62 36.77 -21.78
CA ILE A 5 22.82 35.64 -22.26
C ILE A 5 23.16 34.35 -21.51
N ALA A 6 24.42 34.16 -21.14
CA ALA A 6 24.87 32.99 -20.42
C ALA A 6 24.35 32.92 -18.99
N THR A 7 24.12 34.10 -18.39
CA THR A 7 23.63 34.18 -17.00
C THR A 7 22.16 33.77 -16.87
N ALA A 8 21.36 34.01 -17.91
CA ALA A 8 19.92 33.67 -17.89
C ALA A 8 19.69 32.16 -17.92
N LEU A 9 20.58 31.39 -18.52
CA LEU A 9 20.43 29.93 -18.60
C LEU A 9 20.63 29.23 -17.26
N ILE A 10 21.46 29.80 -16.38
CA ILE A 10 21.74 29.21 -15.08
C ILE A 10 20.53 29.34 -14.15
N ALA A 11 19.76 30.39 -14.29
CA ALA A 11 18.60 30.66 -13.46
C ALA A 11 17.43 29.66 -13.73
N LEU A 12 17.47 28.95 -14.85
CA LEU A 12 16.44 27.98 -15.21
C LEU A 12 16.66 26.60 -14.60
N VAL A 13 17.84 26.33 -14.05
CA VAL A 13 18.15 25.07 -13.39
C VAL A 13 17.72 25.17 -11.93
N MET A 14 16.40 25.09 -11.72
CA MET A 14 15.85 25.04 -10.37
C MET A 14 15.82 23.58 -9.90
N PRO A 15 16.32 23.28 -8.68
CA PRO A 15 16.14 21.95 -8.14
C PRO A 15 14.66 21.69 -7.93
N VAL A 16 14.16 20.65 -8.59
CA VAL A 16 12.79 20.20 -8.38
C VAL A 16 12.78 19.46 -7.05
N CYS A 17 12.09 20.02 -6.05
CA CYS A 17 11.87 19.31 -4.81
C CYS A 17 10.88 18.19 -5.06
N VAL A 18 11.38 16.97 -5.19
CA VAL A 18 10.53 15.78 -5.25
C VAL A 18 10.24 15.38 -3.81
N PHE A 19 8.97 15.54 -3.39
CA PHE A 19 8.55 15.08 -2.09
C PHE A 19 8.27 13.58 -2.18
N ALA A 20 9.07 12.79 -1.48
CA ALA A 20 8.81 11.37 -1.32
C ALA A 20 7.92 11.16 -0.11
N THR A 21 7.00 10.21 -0.23
CA THR A 21 6.12 9.79 0.86
C THR A 21 6.60 8.44 1.36
N THR A 22 6.74 8.29 2.67
CA THR A 22 7.09 7.02 3.29
C THR A 22 5.82 6.23 3.58
N LEU A 23 5.67 5.07 2.93
CA LEU A 23 4.58 4.15 3.18
C LEU A 23 5.00 3.12 4.22
N ARG A 24 4.26 3.02 5.32
CA ARG A 24 4.48 2.02 6.36
C ARG A 24 3.33 1.03 6.38
N LEU A 25 3.69 -0.23 6.34
CA LEU A 25 2.73 -1.33 6.34
C LEU A 25 2.83 -2.09 7.66
N SER A 26 1.67 -2.57 8.14
CA SER A 26 1.66 -3.55 9.22
C SER A 26 2.37 -4.82 8.78
N THR A 27 2.98 -5.55 9.72
CA THR A 27 3.64 -6.83 9.44
C THR A 27 2.68 -7.89 8.90
N ASP A 28 1.39 -7.71 9.12
CA ASP A 28 0.35 -8.62 8.65
C ASP A 28 -0.13 -8.32 7.23
N ILE A 29 0.41 -7.29 6.61
CA ILE A 29 0.07 -6.91 5.24
C ILE A 29 1.14 -7.43 4.29
N ASP A 30 0.71 -8.24 3.33
CA ASP A 30 1.56 -8.74 2.25
C ASP A 30 1.24 -7.97 0.97
N LEU A 31 2.15 -7.07 0.58
CA LEU A 31 1.99 -6.25 -0.61
C LEU A 31 2.30 -7.08 -1.85
N LEU A 32 1.35 -7.14 -2.78
CA LEU A 32 1.46 -7.95 -3.99
C LEU A 32 1.79 -7.12 -5.22
N VAL A 33 1.13 -5.98 -5.37
CA VAL A 33 1.30 -5.10 -6.53
C VAL A 33 1.33 -3.66 -6.07
N LEU A 34 2.25 -2.88 -6.60
CA LEU A 34 2.36 -1.44 -6.36
C LEU A 34 2.26 -0.72 -7.71
N ASP A 35 1.21 0.08 -7.87
CA ASP A 35 0.96 0.88 -9.08
C ASP A 35 1.04 0.05 -10.37
N GLY A 36 0.44 -1.15 -10.34
CA GLY A 36 0.39 -2.05 -11.47
C GLY A 36 1.60 -2.95 -11.68
N LYS A 37 2.60 -2.87 -10.78
CA LYS A 37 3.83 -3.66 -10.90
C LYS A 37 3.94 -4.65 -9.75
N LYS A 38 4.27 -5.89 -10.06
CA LYS A 38 4.51 -6.91 -9.04
C LYS A 38 5.65 -6.50 -8.12
N VAL A 39 5.43 -6.69 -6.83
CA VAL A 39 6.44 -6.41 -5.81
C VAL A 39 7.02 -7.75 -5.37
N SER A 40 8.35 -7.85 -5.39
CA SER A 40 9.02 -9.05 -4.89
C SER A 40 8.90 -9.09 -3.37
N SER A 41 8.31 -10.17 -2.85
CA SER A 41 8.17 -10.36 -1.40
C SER A 41 9.51 -10.38 -0.69
N SER A 42 10.57 -10.79 -1.36
CA SER A 42 11.91 -10.80 -0.78
C SER A 42 12.46 -9.39 -0.54
N LEU A 43 12.04 -8.40 -1.32
CA LEU A 43 12.44 -7.01 -1.12
C LEU A 43 11.74 -6.37 0.08
N LEU A 44 10.56 -6.88 0.45
CA LEU A 44 9.75 -6.30 1.52
C LEU A 44 10.01 -6.93 2.89
N ARG A 45 10.55 -8.15 2.92
CA ARG A 45 10.74 -8.87 4.19
C ARG A 45 11.72 -8.23 5.15
N GLY A 46 12.56 -7.34 4.70
CA GLY A 46 13.49 -6.62 5.56
C GLY A 46 13.22 -5.12 5.63
N ALA A 47 12.21 -4.63 4.90
CA ALA A 47 11.91 -3.21 4.84
C ALA A 47 10.64 -2.89 5.62
N ASP A 48 10.75 -2.05 6.64
CA ASP A 48 9.61 -1.57 7.41
C ASP A 48 8.83 -0.50 6.67
N SER A 49 9.38 0.03 5.58
CA SER A 49 8.77 1.12 4.84
C SER A 49 9.21 1.13 3.37
N ILE A 50 8.38 1.76 2.55
CA ILE A 50 8.60 1.92 1.11
C ILE A 50 8.46 3.40 0.78
N GLU A 51 9.33 3.92 -0.07
CA GLU A 51 9.23 5.29 -0.56
C GLU A 51 8.32 5.35 -1.78
N LEU A 52 7.37 6.28 -1.75
CA LEU A 52 6.44 6.54 -2.85
C LEU A 52 6.65 7.96 -3.39
N ASP A 53 6.45 8.12 -4.69
CA ASP A 53 6.41 9.45 -5.31
C ASP A 53 5.16 10.20 -4.85
N ASN A 54 5.19 11.53 -4.97
CA ASN A 54 4.03 12.35 -4.66
C ASN A 54 2.97 12.18 -5.75
N GLY A 55 1.75 11.85 -5.36
CA GLY A 55 0.63 11.72 -6.30
C GLY A 55 -0.27 10.51 -6.01
N PRO A 56 -1.07 10.09 -7.00
CA PRO A 56 -1.98 8.96 -6.83
C PRO A 56 -1.25 7.63 -6.83
N HIS A 57 -1.70 6.72 -5.97
CA HIS A 57 -1.13 5.38 -5.84
C HIS A 57 -2.24 4.34 -5.70
N GLN A 58 -1.93 3.12 -6.13
CA GLN A 58 -2.80 1.98 -6.01
C GLN A 58 -1.99 0.79 -5.51
N LEU A 59 -2.47 0.16 -4.46
CA LEU A 59 -1.83 -1.02 -3.87
C LEU A 59 -2.76 -2.21 -3.96
N VAL A 60 -2.22 -3.36 -4.30
CA VAL A 60 -2.90 -4.65 -4.15
C VAL A 60 -2.16 -5.42 -3.08
N PHE A 61 -2.89 -5.85 -2.07
CA PHE A 61 -2.32 -6.55 -0.94
C PHE A 61 -3.30 -7.58 -0.41
N ARG A 62 -2.80 -8.48 0.41
CA ARG A 62 -3.64 -9.38 1.20
C ARG A 62 -3.18 -9.32 2.65
N VAL A 63 -4.07 -9.70 3.53
CA VAL A 63 -3.78 -9.78 4.96
C VAL A 63 -3.44 -11.22 5.31
N GLU A 64 -2.34 -11.42 6.00
CA GLU A 64 -1.92 -12.71 6.52
C GLU A 64 -1.70 -12.57 8.01
N LYS A 65 -2.53 -13.24 8.80
CA LYS A 65 -2.43 -13.16 10.25
C LYS A 65 -2.79 -14.47 10.91
N SER A 66 -2.04 -14.82 11.94
CA SER A 66 -2.38 -15.96 12.81
C SER A 66 -3.53 -15.57 13.72
N ILE A 67 -4.62 -16.33 13.69
CA ILE A 67 -5.81 -16.08 14.51
C ILE A 67 -6.02 -17.27 15.46
N GLY A 68 -6.58 -16.96 16.64
CA GLY A 68 -6.91 -17.98 17.63
C GLY A 68 -8.23 -18.67 17.36
N LEU A 69 -8.26 -19.97 17.55
CA LEU A 69 -9.45 -20.79 17.48
C LEU A 69 -9.99 -21.06 18.89
N THR A 70 -11.25 -21.50 18.97
CA THR A 70 -11.91 -21.77 20.25
C THR A 70 -11.26 -22.91 21.06
N ASN A 71 -10.50 -23.77 20.40
CA ASN A 71 -9.80 -24.91 21.02
C ASN A 71 -8.36 -24.62 21.38
N HIS A 72 -7.97 -23.34 21.51
CA HIS A 72 -6.62 -22.86 21.77
C HIS A 72 -5.59 -23.13 20.67
N GLU A 73 -6.04 -23.63 19.52
CA GLU A 73 -5.21 -23.75 18.34
C GLU A 73 -5.15 -22.44 17.58
N GLN A 74 -4.20 -22.32 16.68
CA GLN A 74 -4.05 -21.14 15.82
C GLN A 74 -4.15 -21.56 14.36
N ARG A 75 -4.70 -20.66 13.56
CA ARG A 75 -4.86 -20.85 12.12
C ARG A 75 -4.35 -19.60 11.40
N MET A 76 -3.66 -19.79 10.28
CA MET A 76 -3.27 -18.67 9.43
C MET A 76 -4.49 -18.19 8.65
N TYR A 77 -4.89 -16.96 8.90
CA TYR A 77 -5.92 -16.29 8.12
C TYR A 77 -5.26 -15.56 6.94
N ILE A 78 -5.75 -15.82 5.74
CA ILE A 78 -5.32 -15.13 4.52
C ILE A 78 -6.55 -14.53 3.88
N SER A 79 -6.55 -13.21 3.73
CA SER A 79 -7.67 -12.50 3.11
C SER A 79 -7.68 -12.66 1.60
N PRO A 80 -8.83 -12.43 0.94
CA PRO A 80 -8.83 -12.21 -0.50
C PRO A 80 -7.98 -10.98 -0.84
N PRO A 81 -7.46 -10.88 -2.07
CA PRO A 81 -6.70 -9.69 -2.47
C PRO A 81 -7.56 -8.44 -2.40
N LEU A 82 -7.00 -7.40 -1.82
CA LEU A 82 -7.65 -6.11 -1.65
C LEU A 82 -6.89 -5.06 -2.46
N ILE A 83 -7.63 -4.11 -3.01
CA ILE A 83 -7.06 -3.00 -3.74
C ILE A 83 -7.42 -1.70 -3.05
N VAL A 84 -6.43 -0.87 -2.77
CA VAL A 84 -6.61 0.43 -2.16
C VAL A 84 -6.02 1.51 -3.06
N SER A 85 -6.78 2.58 -3.26
CA SER A 85 -6.37 3.75 -4.03
C SER A 85 -6.38 4.98 -3.15
N PHE A 86 -5.31 5.75 -3.19
CA PHE A 86 -5.17 6.95 -2.38
C PHE A 86 -4.19 7.92 -3.06
N ASN A 87 -4.12 9.14 -2.55
CA ASN A 87 -3.23 10.17 -3.09
C ASN A 87 -2.32 10.67 -1.96
N THR A 88 -1.01 10.69 -2.23
CA THR A 88 0.00 11.13 -1.26
C THR A 88 0.37 12.59 -1.41
N ARG A 89 -0.40 13.36 -2.18
CA ARG A 89 -0.10 14.77 -2.42
C ARG A 89 -0.05 15.54 -1.10
N GLN A 90 1.08 16.20 -0.85
CA GLN A 90 1.35 16.94 0.38
C GLN A 90 1.35 16.07 1.65
N ILE A 91 1.52 14.77 1.51
CA ILE A 91 1.57 13.83 2.63
C ILE A 91 2.96 13.22 2.67
N SER A 92 3.65 13.33 3.81
CA SER A 92 5.01 12.82 3.96
C SER A 92 5.05 11.36 4.45
N GLN A 93 3.97 10.89 5.05
CA GLN A 93 3.93 9.54 5.60
C GLN A 93 2.52 8.98 5.50
N VAL A 94 2.42 7.71 5.10
CA VAL A 94 1.17 6.96 5.08
C VAL A 94 1.37 5.69 5.90
N ASN A 95 0.52 5.50 6.90
CA ASN A 95 0.48 4.29 7.71
C ASN A 95 -0.80 3.53 7.39
N ILE A 96 -0.67 2.28 6.97
CA ILE A 96 -1.83 1.43 6.75
C ILE A 96 -2.00 0.53 7.97
N THR A 97 -3.14 0.65 8.62
CA THR A 97 -3.46 -0.13 9.80
C THR A 97 -4.69 -1.00 9.57
N LEU A 98 -4.68 -2.16 10.21
CA LEU A 98 -5.76 -3.13 10.12
C LEU A 98 -6.65 -3.05 11.35
N PRO A 99 -7.95 -3.41 11.23
CA PRO A 99 -8.77 -3.61 12.41
C PRO A 99 -8.25 -4.82 13.19
N ARG A 100 -8.80 -5.02 14.38
CA ARG A 100 -8.44 -6.17 15.19
C ARG A 100 -8.81 -7.47 14.48
N LEU A 101 -7.85 -8.36 14.32
CA LEU A 101 -7.99 -9.65 13.64
C LEU A 101 -7.29 -10.74 14.47
N GLU A 102 -7.92 -11.14 15.56
CA GLU A 102 -7.32 -12.13 16.47
C GLU A 102 -8.16 -13.40 16.60
N THR A 103 -9.42 -13.37 16.13
CA THR A 103 -10.36 -14.49 16.25
C THR A 103 -10.98 -14.84 14.90
N GLU A 104 -11.60 -16.03 14.81
CA GLU A 104 -12.34 -16.42 13.61
C GLU A 104 -13.51 -15.50 13.33
N LYS A 105 -14.19 -15.05 14.37
CA LYS A 105 -15.31 -14.12 14.24
C LYS A 105 -14.87 -12.81 13.62
N GLU A 106 -13.72 -12.30 14.04
CA GLU A 106 -13.17 -11.06 13.51
C GLU A 106 -12.72 -11.23 12.05
N SER A 107 -12.11 -12.37 11.71
CA SER A 107 -11.71 -12.64 10.33
C SER A 107 -12.92 -12.82 9.40
N ALA A 108 -13.98 -13.45 9.87
CA ALA A 108 -15.23 -13.58 9.11
C ALA A 108 -15.88 -12.21 8.88
N ALA A 109 -15.86 -11.35 9.88
CA ALA A 109 -16.37 -9.98 9.74
C ALA A 109 -15.54 -9.17 8.76
N PHE A 110 -14.23 -9.37 8.75
CA PHE A 110 -13.33 -8.71 7.79
C PHE A 110 -13.61 -9.19 6.37
N ASP A 111 -13.82 -10.49 6.16
CA ASP A 111 -14.18 -11.03 4.84
C ASP A 111 -15.49 -10.48 4.32
N ALA A 112 -16.47 -10.30 5.22
CA ALA A 112 -17.78 -9.78 4.84
C ALA A 112 -17.72 -8.29 4.51
N SER A 113 -16.87 -7.53 5.21
CA SER A 113 -16.73 -6.09 5.02
C SER A 113 -15.29 -5.67 5.33
N PRO A 114 -14.36 -5.82 4.37
CA PRO A 114 -12.98 -5.45 4.58
C PRO A 114 -12.83 -3.96 4.89
N ARG A 115 -12.00 -3.64 5.88
CA ARG A 115 -11.74 -2.27 6.31
C ARG A 115 -10.27 -2.10 6.65
N ILE A 116 -9.72 -0.99 6.23
CA ILE A 116 -8.39 -0.56 6.65
C ILE A 116 -8.44 0.93 6.95
N GLU A 117 -7.48 1.40 7.70
CA GLU A 117 -7.31 2.84 7.93
C GLU A 117 -5.97 3.28 7.35
N LEU A 118 -5.99 4.38 6.61
CA LEU A 118 -4.80 5.07 6.18
C LEU A 118 -4.68 6.34 7.00
N LEU A 119 -3.55 6.48 7.70
CA LEU A 119 -3.29 7.62 8.57
C LEU A 119 -2.00 8.31 8.13
N ASP A 120 -1.98 9.63 8.21
CA ASP A 120 -0.75 10.39 7.96
C ASP A 120 0.17 10.38 9.19
N GLY A 121 1.27 11.13 9.15
CA GLY A 121 2.22 11.17 10.26
C GLY A 121 1.68 11.76 11.56
N ASP A 122 0.57 12.49 11.47
CA ASP A 122 -0.13 13.07 12.63
C ASP A 122 -1.34 12.23 13.05
N ALA A 123 -1.43 11.01 12.57
CA ALA A 123 -2.52 10.07 12.82
C ALA A 123 -3.89 10.58 12.34
N MET A 124 -3.90 11.44 11.32
CA MET A 124 -5.12 11.92 10.69
C MET A 124 -5.51 11.03 9.52
N PRO A 125 -6.82 10.75 9.34
CA PRO A 125 -7.27 9.88 8.26
C PRO A 125 -6.95 10.45 6.88
N ILE A 126 -6.50 9.57 5.98
CA ILE A 126 -6.27 9.89 4.58
C ILE A 126 -7.41 9.28 3.77
N PRO A 127 -8.11 10.06 2.93
CA PRO A 127 -9.14 9.51 2.06
C PRO A 127 -8.60 8.42 1.16
N ALA A 128 -9.29 7.28 1.13
CA ALA A 128 -8.89 6.14 0.34
C ALA A 128 -10.11 5.35 -0.11
N LYS A 129 -9.97 4.66 -1.24
CA LYS A 129 -10.98 3.74 -1.74
C LYS A 129 -10.44 2.32 -1.63
N LEU A 130 -11.19 1.45 -0.97
CA LEU A 130 -10.86 0.05 -0.79
C LEU A 130 -11.88 -0.83 -1.50
N ASP A 131 -11.39 -1.75 -2.33
CA ASP A 131 -12.21 -2.72 -3.03
C ASP A 131 -11.60 -4.12 -2.90
N ILE A 132 -12.42 -5.13 -3.10
CA ILE A 132 -11.96 -6.51 -3.23
C ILE A 132 -11.63 -6.74 -4.70
N LEU A 133 -10.42 -7.24 -4.96
CA LEU A 133 -9.97 -7.47 -6.31
C LEU A 133 -10.64 -8.73 -6.87
N ALA A 134 -11.35 -8.58 -8.02
CA ALA A 134 -11.88 -9.71 -8.75
C ALA A 134 -10.77 -10.31 -9.61
N LEU A 135 -10.32 -11.51 -9.26
CA LEU A 135 -9.27 -12.19 -9.99
C LEU A 135 -9.84 -12.98 -11.15
N THR A 136 -9.25 -12.80 -12.34
CA THR A 136 -9.47 -13.68 -13.46
C THR A 136 -8.57 -14.91 -13.29
N THR A 137 -9.16 -16.08 -13.22
CA THR A 137 -8.40 -17.32 -13.17
C THR A 137 -7.83 -17.64 -14.56
N SER A 138 -6.53 -17.79 -14.65
CA SER A 138 -5.85 -18.26 -15.84
C SER A 138 -5.30 -19.67 -15.58
N PRO A 139 -4.92 -20.43 -16.63
CA PRO A 139 -4.30 -21.75 -16.42
C PRO A 139 -3.02 -21.71 -15.59
N LYS A 140 -2.41 -20.53 -15.43
CA LYS A 140 -1.20 -20.33 -14.63
C LYS A 140 -1.48 -19.78 -13.23
N GLY A 141 -2.74 -19.65 -12.85
CA GLY A 141 -3.16 -19.08 -11.59
C GLY A 141 -3.63 -17.63 -11.72
N PRO A 142 -3.94 -16.95 -10.59
CA PRO A 142 -4.45 -15.59 -10.64
C PRO A 142 -3.39 -14.59 -11.12
N ASP A 143 -3.81 -13.66 -11.96
CA ASP A 143 -2.97 -12.60 -12.48
C ASP A 143 -3.33 -11.26 -11.83
N TYR A 144 -2.56 -10.87 -10.82
CA TYR A 144 -2.81 -9.63 -10.08
C TYR A 144 -2.49 -8.38 -10.90
N GLU A 145 -1.53 -8.46 -11.81
CA GLU A 145 -1.16 -7.31 -12.64
C GLU A 145 -2.24 -6.98 -13.66
N ALA A 146 -2.83 -7.99 -14.29
CA ALA A 146 -3.89 -7.78 -15.27
C ALA A 146 -5.18 -7.25 -14.65
N ALA A 147 -5.41 -7.54 -13.35
CA ALA A 147 -6.60 -7.08 -12.65
C ALA A 147 -6.47 -5.65 -12.12
N THR A 148 -5.27 -5.09 -12.11
CA THR A 148 -5.03 -3.70 -11.73
C THR A 148 -4.91 -2.84 -12.98
#